data_180574a161c5f108c8ad108ba0081b1a
#
_entry.id   180574a161c5f108c8ad108ba0081b1a
#
_cell.length_a   1.000
_cell.length_b   1.000
_cell.length_c   1.000
_cell.angle_alpha   90.00
_cell.angle_beta   90.00
_cell.angle_gamma   90.00
#
_symmetry.space_group_name_H-M   'P 1'
#
loop_
_entity.id
_entity.type
_entity.pdbx_description
1 polymer ?
#
loop_
_entity_poly.entity_id
_entity_poly.type
_entity_poly.pdbx_seq_one_letter_code
_entity_poly.pdbx_strand_id
1 'polypeptide(L)'
;MRRIYKSMIWVSVLALSAGAVSAQKAERKNVREGNKLYESEKYTESEIAYRKSLEVNPRSTEGTYNLGNSLYKQGKFPEAAEQYQLIAGQGEKMVATPEGKARLSEVYHNMGNIFMQNKDY
;
A
#
# COMPACT_ATOMS: atom_id res chain seq x y z
N MET A 1 7.95 10.48 44.59
CA MET A 1 7.37 11.01 43.36
C MET A 1 8.14 10.62 42.08
N ARG A 2 9.47 10.74 42.05
CA ARG A 2 10.26 10.37 40.84
C ARG A 2 10.15 8.92 40.40
N ARG A 3 9.91 7.96 41.31
CA ARG A 3 9.76 6.53 40.97
C ARG A 3 8.44 6.21 40.24
N ILE A 4 7.37 6.94 40.51
CA ILE A 4 6.05 6.75 39.88
C ILE A 4 6.08 7.17 38.43
N TYR A 5 6.74 8.27 38.09
CA TYR A 5 6.85 8.76 36.73
C TYR A 5 7.67 7.83 35.82
N LYS A 6 8.72 7.19 36.32
CA LYS A 6 9.51 6.22 35.56
C LYS A 6 8.69 4.99 35.20
N SER A 7 7.86 4.49 36.11
CA SER A 7 6.99 3.34 35.87
C SER A 7 5.91 3.65 34.84
N MET A 8 5.32 4.84 34.87
CA MET A 8 4.30 5.27 33.91
C MET A 8 4.87 5.42 32.50
N ILE A 9 6.09 5.91 32.33
CA ILE A 9 6.75 6.05 31.05
C ILE A 9 6.98 4.68 30.40
N TRP A 10 7.42 3.70 31.17
CA TRP A 10 7.65 2.34 30.66
C TRP A 10 6.36 1.66 30.21
N VAL A 11 5.27 1.82 30.95
CA VAL A 11 3.96 1.25 30.59
C VAL A 11 3.44 1.89 29.29
N SER A 12 3.61 3.19 29.13
CA SER A 12 3.18 3.90 27.92
C SER A 12 3.96 3.45 26.69
N VAL A 13 5.27 3.25 26.81
CA VAL A 13 6.12 2.78 25.71
C VAL A 13 5.76 1.36 25.31
N LEU A 14 5.50 0.47 26.27
CA LEU A 14 5.10 -0.90 26.00
C LEU A 14 3.72 -0.98 25.31
N ALA A 15 2.77 -0.16 25.74
CA ALA A 15 1.45 -0.10 25.14
C ALA A 15 1.50 0.37 23.67
N LEU A 16 2.32 1.39 23.38
CA LEU A 16 2.53 1.90 22.03
C LEU A 16 3.19 0.85 21.13
N SER A 17 4.17 0.11 21.64
CA SER A 17 4.85 -0.93 20.87
C SER A 17 3.93 -2.12 20.55
N ALA A 18 3.08 -2.52 21.49
CA ALA A 18 2.09 -3.58 21.29
C ALA A 18 1.04 -3.18 20.24
N GLY A 19 0.55 -1.94 20.27
CA GLY A 19 -0.36 -1.41 19.27
C GLY A 19 0.24 -1.38 17.86
N ALA A 20 1.50 -0.97 17.73
CA ALA A 20 2.22 -0.95 16.46
C ALA A 20 2.40 -2.36 15.88
N VAL A 21 2.73 -3.36 16.70
CA VAL A 21 2.87 -4.76 16.26
C VAL A 21 1.53 -5.32 15.78
N SER A 22 0.43 -5.05 16.49
CA SER A 22 -0.92 -5.47 16.09
C SER A 22 -1.35 -4.83 14.76
N ALA A 23 -1.05 -3.54 14.56
CA ALA A 23 -1.32 -2.84 13.31
C ALA A 23 -0.54 -3.45 12.14
N GLN A 24 0.75 -3.76 12.31
CA GLN A 24 1.57 -4.41 11.29
C GLN A 24 1.03 -5.79 10.90
N LYS A 25 0.57 -6.59 11.86
CA LYS A 25 -0.03 -7.90 11.60
C LYS A 25 -1.32 -7.78 10.81
N ALA A 26 -2.18 -6.83 11.15
CA ALA A 26 -3.43 -6.57 10.46
C ALA A 26 -3.17 -6.09 9.02
N GLU A 27 -2.21 -5.20 8.80
CA GLU A 27 -1.81 -4.76 7.47
C GLU A 27 -1.34 -5.94 6.60
N ARG A 28 -0.41 -6.75 7.10
CA ARG A 28 0.12 -7.91 6.37
C ARG A 28 -0.95 -8.95 6.06
N LYS A 29 -1.88 -9.17 6.97
CA LYS A 29 -3.02 -10.06 6.74
C LYS A 29 -3.87 -9.58 5.57
N ASN A 30 -4.21 -8.30 5.56
CA ASN A 30 -5.02 -7.69 4.51
C ASN A 30 -4.30 -7.71 3.16
N VAL A 31 -3.00 -7.43 3.13
CA VAL A 31 -2.18 -7.52 1.91
C VAL A 31 -2.17 -8.95 1.37
N ARG A 32 -1.93 -9.95 2.22
CA ARG A 32 -1.93 -11.36 1.79
C ARG A 32 -3.28 -11.81 1.25
N GLU A 33 -4.36 -11.40 1.89
CA GLU A 33 -5.71 -11.69 1.42
C GLU A 33 -5.96 -11.04 0.05
N GLY A 34 -5.58 -9.77 -0.09
CA GLY A 34 -5.66 -9.05 -1.35
C GLY A 34 -4.86 -9.74 -2.46
N ASN A 35 -3.65 -10.21 -2.16
CA ASN A 35 -2.81 -10.93 -3.11
C ASN A 35 -3.46 -12.23 -3.59
N LYS A 36 -4.05 -13.00 -2.69
CA LYS A 36 -4.79 -14.22 -3.04
C LYS A 36 -5.97 -13.94 -3.95
N LEU A 37 -6.73 -12.93 -3.65
CA LEU A 37 -7.88 -12.50 -4.45
C LEU A 37 -7.43 -11.98 -5.82
N TYR A 38 -6.35 -11.22 -5.86
CA TYR A 38 -5.77 -10.73 -7.11
C TYR A 38 -5.30 -11.86 -8.02
N GLU A 39 -4.59 -12.85 -7.47
CA GLU A 39 -4.15 -14.04 -8.21
C GLU A 39 -5.33 -14.85 -8.76
N SER A 40 -6.46 -14.84 -8.06
CA SER A 40 -7.71 -15.48 -8.49
C SER A 40 -8.55 -14.61 -9.43
N GLU A 41 -7.99 -13.49 -9.89
CA GLU A 41 -8.65 -12.51 -10.77
C GLU A 41 -9.91 -11.88 -10.16
N LYS A 42 -10.03 -11.91 -8.82
CA LYS A 42 -11.11 -11.26 -8.07
C LYS A 42 -10.69 -9.84 -7.72
N TYR A 43 -10.64 -8.98 -8.72
CA TYR A 43 -10.03 -7.66 -8.58
C TYR A 43 -10.86 -6.70 -7.72
N THR A 44 -12.17 -6.77 -7.74
CA THR A 44 -13.02 -5.94 -6.87
C THR A 44 -12.82 -6.30 -5.40
N GLU A 45 -12.77 -7.59 -5.08
CA GLU A 45 -12.53 -8.06 -3.73
C GLU A 45 -11.09 -7.77 -3.29
N SER A 46 -10.11 -7.90 -4.18
CA SER A 46 -8.72 -7.55 -3.87
C SER A 46 -8.56 -6.05 -3.57
N GLU A 47 -9.26 -5.19 -4.31
CA GLU A 47 -9.32 -3.74 -4.02
C GLU A 47 -9.77 -3.49 -2.59
N ILE A 48 -10.84 -4.15 -2.14
CA ILE A 48 -11.37 -4.00 -0.78
C ILE A 48 -10.33 -4.40 0.27
N ALA A 49 -9.65 -5.52 0.06
CA ALA A 49 -8.61 -6.01 0.97
C ALA A 49 -7.42 -5.04 1.05
N TYR A 50 -6.97 -4.51 -0.07
CA TYR A 50 -5.88 -3.53 -0.10
C TYR A 50 -6.29 -2.19 0.53
N ARG A 51 -7.53 -1.75 0.35
CA ARG A 51 -8.04 -0.56 1.03
C ARG A 51 -8.06 -0.74 2.55
N LYS A 52 -8.40 -1.93 3.04
CA LYS A 52 -8.30 -2.26 4.48
C LYS A 52 -6.86 -2.18 4.97
N SER A 53 -5.89 -2.63 4.19
CA SER A 53 -4.48 -2.50 4.57
C SER A 53 -4.06 -1.04 4.71
N LEU A 54 -4.57 -0.16 3.84
CA LEU A 54 -4.29 1.28 3.86
C LEU A 54 -5.04 2.01 4.98
N GLU A 55 -6.17 1.51 5.45
CA GLU A 55 -6.81 2.02 6.66
C GLU A 55 -5.91 1.83 7.89
N VAL A 56 -5.22 0.70 7.95
CA VAL A 56 -4.27 0.39 9.03
C VAL A 56 -2.97 1.17 8.88
N ASN A 57 -2.43 1.23 7.67
CA ASN A 57 -1.21 1.96 7.35
C ASN A 57 -1.37 2.74 6.04
N PRO A 58 -1.79 4.00 6.11
CA PRO A 58 -2.00 4.85 4.92
C PRO A 58 -0.72 5.09 4.09
N ARG A 59 0.45 4.87 4.68
CA ARG A 59 1.76 5.06 4.04
C ARG A 59 2.35 3.78 3.45
N SER A 60 1.60 2.68 3.46
CA SER A 60 2.06 1.42 2.90
C SER A 60 2.31 1.55 1.40
N THR A 61 3.55 1.48 0.99
CA THR A 61 3.94 1.47 -0.42
C THR A 61 3.38 0.24 -1.13
N GLU A 62 3.46 -0.92 -0.48
CA GLU A 62 2.94 -2.18 -1.02
C GLU A 62 1.41 -2.13 -1.17
N GLY A 63 0.69 -1.67 -0.16
CA GLY A 63 -0.76 -1.51 -0.22
C GLY A 63 -1.20 -0.56 -1.33
N THR A 64 -0.53 0.58 -1.48
CA THR A 64 -0.80 1.57 -2.52
C THR A 64 -0.53 1.03 -3.92
N TYR A 65 0.59 0.38 -4.12
CA TYR A 65 0.97 -0.25 -5.38
C TYR A 65 -0.04 -1.33 -5.80
N ASN A 66 -0.36 -2.23 -4.88
CA ASN A 66 -1.30 -3.32 -5.15
C ASN A 66 -2.73 -2.82 -5.37
N LEU A 67 -3.14 -1.78 -4.64
CA LEU A 67 -4.43 -1.12 -4.88
C LEU A 67 -4.48 -0.54 -6.30
N GLY A 68 -3.44 0.16 -6.72
CA GLY A 68 -3.32 0.67 -8.07
C GLY A 68 -3.47 -0.43 -9.12
N ASN A 69 -2.83 -1.57 -8.91
CA ASN A 69 -2.91 -2.73 -9.82
C ASN A 69 -4.33 -3.31 -9.87
N SER A 70 -5.02 -3.43 -8.74
CA SER A 70 -6.40 -3.93 -8.70
C SER A 70 -7.37 -2.99 -9.42
N LEU A 71 -7.19 -1.69 -9.25
CA LEU A 71 -7.98 -0.67 -9.95
C LEU A 71 -7.70 -0.70 -11.46
N TYR A 72 -6.44 -0.83 -11.84
CA TYR A 72 -6.03 -0.94 -13.23
C TYR A 72 -6.68 -2.13 -13.92
N LYS A 73 -6.67 -3.30 -13.29
CA LYS A 73 -7.28 -4.52 -13.81
C LYS A 73 -8.80 -4.41 -13.97
N GLN A 74 -9.44 -3.55 -13.19
CA GLN A 74 -10.88 -3.27 -13.29
C GLN A 74 -11.21 -2.21 -14.36
N GLY A 75 -10.20 -1.61 -14.98
CA GLY A 75 -10.41 -0.50 -15.91
C GLY A 75 -10.72 0.84 -15.21
N LYS A 76 -10.53 0.93 -13.91
CA LYS A 76 -10.71 2.17 -13.13
C LYS A 76 -9.46 3.04 -13.23
N PHE A 77 -9.20 3.54 -14.43
CA PHE A 77 -7.93 4.18 -14.78
C PHE A 77 -7.65 5.48 -14.04
N PRO A 78 -8.58 6.43 -13.87
CA PRO A 78 -8.30 7.63 -13.09
C PRO A 78 -7.90 7.33 -11.64
N GLU A 79 -8.60 6.39 -11.01
CA GLU A 79 -8.32 5.98 -9.64
C GLU A 79 -6.99 5.23 -9.53
N ALA A 80 -6.69 4.35 -10.49
CA ALA A 80 -5.40 3.67 -10.56
C ALA A 80 -4.24 4.66 -10.72
N ALA A 81 -4.41 5.65 -11.58
CA ALA A 81 -3.40 6.69 -11.81
C ALA A 81 -3.08 7.48 -10.53
N GLU A 82 -4.08 7.80 -9.72
CA GLU A 82 -3.86 8.45 -8.42
C GLU A 82 -2.96 7.63 -7.51
N GLN A 83 -3.18 6.32 -7.42
CA GLN A 83 -2.36 5.43 -6.60
C GLN A 83 -0.94 5.33 -7.16
N TYR A 84 -0.80 5.19 -8.46
CA TYR A 84 0.49 5.13 -9.12
C TYR A 84 1.30 6.42 -8.99
N GLN A 85 0.66 7.57 -9.00
CA GLN A 85 1.33 8.85 -8.78
C GLN A 85 1.93 8.94 -7.38
N LEU A 86 1.28 8.37 -6.37
CA LEU A 86 1.84 8.30 -5.01
C LEU A 86 3.13 7.45 -4.99
N ILE A 87 3.19 6.38 -5.77
CA ILE A 87 4.40 5.55 -5.90
C ILE A 87 5.47 6.29 -6.68
N ALA A 88 5.11 6.93 -7.80
CA ALA A 88 6.05 7.70 -8.60
C ALA A 88 6.69 8.85 -7.81
N GLY A 89 5.94 9.48 -6.89
CA GLY A 89 6.45 10.50 -5.98
C GLY A 89 7.49 10.00 -4.97
N GLN A 90 7.61 8.68 -4.78
CA GLN A 90 8.61 8.04 -3.93
C GLN A 90 9.80 7.47 -4.72
N GLY A 91 10.01 7.94 -5.94
CA GLY A 91 10.98 7.37 -6.88
C GLY A 91 12.38 7.15 -6.32
N GLU A 92 12.95 8.12 -5.59
CA GLU A 92 14.28 7.99 -4.98
C GLU A 92 14.35 6.83 -3.98
N LYS A 93 13.32 6.68 -3.17
CA LYS A 93 13.22 5.58 -2.20
C LYS A 93 13.03 4.24 -2.92
N MET A 94 12.23 4.23 -3.96
CA MET A 94 11.92 3.01 -4.72
C MET A 94 13.16 2.44 -5.42
N VAL A 95 14.00 3.29 -6.00
CA VAL A 95 15.20 2.82 -6.72
C VAL A 95 16.32 2.33 -5.81
N ALA A 96 16.18 2.49 -4.49
CA ALA A 96 17.17 2.00 -3.53
C ALA A 96 17.27 0.47 -3.49
N THR A 97 16.26 -0.26 -3.96
CA THR A 97 16.24 -1.72 -4.00
C THR A 97 15.87 -2.23 -5.40
N PRO A 98 16.36 -3.43 -5.82
CA PRO A 98 15.95 -4.02 -7.09
C PRO A 98 14.45 -4.25 -7.20
N GLU A 99 13.79 -4.65 -6.10
CA GLU A 99 12.35 -4.86 -6.03
C GLU A 99 11.59 -3.54 -6.21
N GLY A 100 12.04 -2.47 -5.57
CA GLY A 100 11.46 -1.14 -5.73
C GLY A 100 11.60 -0.61 -7.16
N LYS A 101 12.75 -0.82 -7.80
CA LYS A 101 12.96 -0.48 -9.22
C LYS A 101 11.98 -1.20 -10.13
N ALA A 102 11.76 -2.49 -9.91
CA ALA A 102 10.84 -3.30 -10.70
C ALA A 102 9.40 -2.79 -10.55
N ARG A 103 8.98 -2.49 -9.33
CA ARG A 103 7.65 -1.92 -9.06
C ARG A 103 7.46 -0.55 -9.72
N LEU A 104 8.46 0.31 -9.60
CA LEU A 104 8.42 1.65 -10.20
C LEU A 104 8.34 1.56 -11.73
N SER A 105 9.10 0.65 -12.35
CA SER A 105 9.05 0.40 -13.78
C SER A 105 7.65 -0.04 -14.24
N GLU A 106 7.02 -0.95 -13.49
CA GLU A 106 5.65 -1.40 -13.79
C GLU A 106 4.64 -0.27 -13.61
N VAL A 107 4.80 0.57 -12.59
CA VAL A 107 3.96 1.75 -12.36
C VAL A 107 4.02 2.70 -13.56
N TYR A 108 5.21 3.04 -14.04
CA TYR A 108 5.36 3.90 -15.23
C TYR A 108 4.79 3.26 -16.49
N HIS A 109 4.97 1.97 -16.66
CA HIS A 109 4.39 1.24 -17.78
C HIS A 109 2.86 1.33 -17.76
N ASN A 110 2.25 1.06 -16.61
CA ASN A 110 0.79 1.11 -16.46
C ASN A 110 0.25 2.54 -16.58
N MET A 111 0.97 3.53 -16.04
CA MET A 111 0.61 4.95 -16.24
C MET A 111 0.64 5.34 -17.71
N GLY A 112 1.65 4.88 -18.45
CA GLY A 112 1.72 5.08 -19.90
C GLY A 112 0.53 4.45 -20.62
N ASN A 113 0.13 3.25 -20.24
CA ASN A 113 -1.04 2.58 -20.81
C ASN A 113 -2.33 3.35 -20.50
N ILE A 114 -2.48 3.86 -19.28
CA ILE A 114 -3.63 4.70 -18.89
C ILE A 114 -3.67 5.96 -19.76
N PHE A 115 -2.54 6.61 -19.94
CA PHE A 115 -2.43 7.79 -20.78
C PHE A 115 -2.83 7.51 -22.23
N MET A 116 -2.43 6.38 -22.77
CA MET A 116 -2.79 5.95 -24.12
C MET A 116 -4.29 5.65 -24.25
N GLN A 117 -4.90 5.08 -23.24
CA GLN A 117 -6.34 4.81 -23.20
C GLN A 117 -7.18 6.09 -23.20
N ASN A 118 -6.68 7.16 -22.59
CA ASN A 118 -7.40 8.43 -22.48
C ASN A 118 -7.22 9.32 -23.72
N LYS A 119 -6.38 8.93 -24.67
CA LYS A 119 -6.28 9.64 -25.95
C LYS A 119 -7.41 9.23 -26.87
N ASP A 120 -8.22 10.20 -27.27
CA ASP A 120 -9.14 10.05 -28.39
C ASP A 120 -8.34 10.11 -29.69
N TYR A 121 -8.17 8.97 -30.30
CA TYR A 121 -7.59 8.88 -31.62
C TYR A 121 -8.62 9.13 -32.70
#